data_cb12560e3bcdd214711300e11f34d06b
#
_entry.id   cb12560e3bcdd214711300e11f34d06b
#
_cell.length_a   1.000
_cell.length_b   1.000
_cell.length_c   1.000
_cell.angle_alpha   90.00
_cell.angle_beta   90.00
_cell.angle_gamma   90.00
#
_symmetry.space_group_name_H-M   'P 1'
#
loop_
_entity.id
_entity.type
_entity.pdbx_description
1 polymer ?
#
loop_
_entity_poly.entity_id
_entity_poly.type
_entity_poly.pdbx_seq_one_letter_code
_entity_poly.pdbx_strand_id
1 'polypeptide(L)'
;PYVKPIFQGICAKVADGTPCCDWVGEGGAGHFVKMVHNGIEYGDIQLICECYQIMKDILGMTNEEMHEVFAEWNKGDLDSYLIEITRDILAKKDEDGKYVLDYILDTAGQKGTGKWTAVAALDAGVPLTLIGEAVFARCLSAQKEERVAASKILQGPSPVKFTGDRKAFLEDLRKALFAAKVVSYAQGYTLMR
;
A
#
# COMPACT_ATOMS: atom_id res chain seq x y z
N PRO A 1 24.33 12.61 -20.12
CA PRO A 1 24.22 11.94 -21.44
C PRO A 1 24.94 10.59 -21.48
N TYR A 2 26.18 10.48 -20.94
CA TYR A 2 27.03 9.29 -21.06
C TYR A 2 26.49 8.05 -20.35
N VAL A 3 25.76 8.20 -19.24
CA VAL A 3 25.24 7.08 -18.44
C VAL A 3 23.80 6.68 -18.81
N LYS A 4 23.10 7.48 -19.63
CA LYS A 4 21.71 7.20 -20.02
C LYS A 4 21.53 5.81 -20.62
N PRO A 5 22.36 5.35 -21.60
CA PRO A 5 22.20 4.02 -22.17
C PRO A 5 22.38 2.89 -21.14
N ILE A 6 23.27 3.10 -20.15
CA ILE A 6 23.52 2.12 -19.09
C ILE A 6 22.28 1.99 -18.22
N PHE A 7 21.73 3.10 -17.70
CA PHE A 7 20.54 3.08 -16.87
C PHE A 7 19.33 2.57 -17.61
N GLN A 8 19.12 2.97 -18.87
CA GLN A 8 18.02 2.45 -19.69
C GLN A 8 18.17 0.97 -20.04
N GLY A 9 19.41 0.45 -20.08
CA GLY A 9 19.67 -0.97 -20.28
C GLY A 9 19.27 -1.86 -19.11
N ILE A 10 19.51 -1.38 -17.88
CA ILE A 10 19.32 -2.17 -16.64
C ILE A 10 18.00 -1.89 -15.91
N CYS A 11 17.26 -0.83 -16.25
CA CYS A 11 15.99 -0.50 -15.59
C CYS A 11 14.85 -1.43 -16.03
N ALA A 12 13.74 -1.39 -15.28
CA ALA A 12 12.48 -2.01 -15.67
C ALA A 12 11.98 -1.43 -17.01
N LYS A 13 11.23 -2.22 -17.75
CA LYS A 13 10.63 -1.84 -19.03
C LYS A 13 9.14 -2.17 -19.02
N VAL A 14 8.34 -1.31 -19.66
CA VAL A 14 6.94 -1.60 -19.94
C VAL A 14 6.79 -2.62 -21.07
N ALA A 15 5.57 -3.08 -21.32
CA ALA A 15 5.29 -4.18 -22.26
C ALA A 15 5.82 -3.95 -23.70
N ASP A 16 5.89 -2.70 -24.16
CA ASP A 16 6.42 -2.34 -25.47
C ASP A 16 7.96 -2.20 -25.50
N GLY A 17 8.63 -2.47 -24.37
CA GLY A 17 10.08 -2.37 -24.23
C GLY A 17 10.59 -0.97 -23.87
N THR A 18 9.71 0.03 -23.70
CA THR A 18 10.12 1.37 -23.29
C THR A 18 10.72 1.34 -21.88
N PRO A 19 11.93 1.91 -21.66
CA PRO A 19 12.60 1.88 -20.37
C PRO A 19 11.91 2.82 -19.37
N CYS A 20 11.71 2.37 -18.13
CA CYS A 20 11.20 3.16 -17.01
C CYS A 20 12.31 4.04 -16.39
N CYS A 21 13.11 4.68 -17.22
CA CYS A 21 14.24 5.51 -16.78
C CYS A 21 14.47 6.64 -17.79
N ASP A 22 14.32 7.87 -17.34
CA ASP A 22 14.71 9.05 -18.11
C ASP A 22 15.10 10.21 -17.17
N TRP A 23 15.52 11.30 -17.78
CA TRP A 23 15.86 12.54 -17.11
C TRP A 23 14.56 13.26 -16.65
N VAL A 24 14.43 13.54 -15.36
CA VAL A 24 13.22 14.16 -14.78
C VAL A 24 13.41 15.63 -14.38
N GLY A 25 14.63 16.16 -14.45
CA GLY A 25 14.90 17.56 -14.12
C GLY A 25 16.31 17.78 -13.56
N GLU A 26 16.63 19.03 -13.27
CA GLU A 26 17.95 19.46 -12.79
C GLU A 26 18.12 19.19 -11.29
N GLY A 27 19.39 19.19 -10.85
CA GLY A 27 19.76 19.05 -9.43
C GLY A 27 19.24 17.78 -8.80
N GLY A 28 18.46 17.92 -7.72
CA GLY A 28 17.87 16.82 -6.96
C GLY A 28 16.51 16.31 -7.44
N ALA A 29 16.01 16.77 -8.61
CA ALA A 29 14.65 16.45 -9.07
C ALA A 29 14.35 14.94 -9.12
N GLY A 30 15.31 14.12 -9.61
CA GLY A 30 15.15 12.68 -9.66
C GLY A 30 15.00 12.05 -8.27
N HIS A 31 15.74 12.53 -7.28
CA HIS A 31 15.62 12.06 -5.90
C HIS A 31 14.29 12.49 -5.28
N PHE A 32 13.83 13.70 -5.57
CA PHE A 32 12.52 14.19 -5.11
C PHE A 32 11.38 13.34 -5.67
N VAL A 33 11.37 13.09 -6.98
CA VAL A 33 10.38 12.20 -7.62
C VAL A 33 10.40 10.80 -7.01
N LYS A 34 11.59 10.22 -6.76
CA LYS A 34 11.69 8.90 -6.12
C LYS A 34 11.18 8.92 -4.69
N MET A 35 11.44 9.98 -3.95
CA MET A 35 10.91 10.15 -2.59
C MET A 35 9.38 10.19 -2.59
N VAL A 36 8.79 11.00 -3.47
CA VAL A 36 7.31 11.09 -3.61
C VAL A 36 6.70 9.77 -4.08
N HIS A 37 7.35 9.08 -5.04
CA HIS A 37 6.97 7.72 -5.45
C HIS A 37 6.85 6.79 -4.24
N ASN A 38 7.84 6.77 -3.36
CA ASN A 38 7.78 5.95 -2.16
C ASN A 38 6.67 6.40 -1.19
N GLY A 39 6.38 7.68 -1.12
CA GLY A 39 5.23 8.19 -0.36
C GLY A 39 3.90 7.63 -0.88
N ILE A 40 3.69 7.67 -2.20
CA ILE A 40 2.51 7.06 -2.85
C ILE A 40 2.44 5.57 -2.53
N GLU A 41 3.56 4.85 -2.60
CA GLU A 41 3.65 3.42 -2.27
C GLU A 41 3.24 3.14 -0.81
N TYR A 42 3.60 4.00 0.15
CA TYR A 42 3.12 3.89 1.52
C TYR A 42 1.59 3.98 1.60
N GLY A 43 0.99 4.92 0.85
CA GLY A 43 -0.45 5.03 0.73
C GLY A 43 -1.09 3.76 0.16
N ASP A 44 -0.57 3.26 -0.95
CA ASP A 44 -1.07 2.04 -1.59
C ASP A 44 -1.02 0.82 -0.65
N ILE A 45 0.09 0.64 0.05
CA ILE A 45 0.25 -0.47 1.01
C ILE A 45 -0.75 -0.33 2.17
N GLN A 46 -0.93 0.88 2.70
CA GLN A 46 -1.90 1.14 3.77
C GLN A 46 -3.32 0.80 3.32
N LEU A 47 -3.73 1.23 2.13
CA LEU A 47 -5.06 0.93 1.57
C LEU A 47 -5.29 -0.58 1.39
N ILE A 48 -4.27 -1.32 0.95
CA ILE A 48 -4.33 -2.78 0.85
C ILE A 48 -4.49 -3.42 2.24
N CYS A 49 -3.76 -2.94 3.25
CA CYS A 49 -3.89 -3.41 4.62
C CYS A 49 -5.29 -3.15 5.19
N GLU A 50 -5.89 -2.01 4.90
CA GLU A 50 -7.27 -1.68 5.31
C GLU A 50 -8.30 -2.60 4.64
N CYS A 51 -8.15 -2.86 3.34
CA CYS A 51 -8.98 -3.84 2.66
C CYS A 51 -8.84 -5.24 3.26
N TYR A 52 -7.61 -5.68 3.55
CA TYR A 52 -7.35 -6.94 4.23
C TYR A 52 -8.06 -6.99 5.59
N GLN A 53 -7.94 -5.95 6.40
CA GLN A 53 -8.56 -5.86 7.72
C GLN A 53 -10.09 -5.95 7.63
N ILE A 54 -10.71 -5.22 6.71
CA ILE A 54 -12.16 -5.25 6.46
C ILE A 54 -12.61 -6.67 6.04
N MET A 55 -11.91 -7.29 5.10
CA MET A 55 -12.23 -8.64 4.65
C MET A 55 -12.11 -9.66 5.78
N LYS A 56 -11.06 -9.56 6.59
CA LYS A 56 -10.81 -10.47 7.70
C LYS A 56 -11.81 -10.28 8.83
N ASP A 57 -11.97 -9.07 9.34
CA ASP A 57 -12.68 -8.82 10.60
C ASP A 57 -14.18 -8.56 10.40
N ILE A 58 -14.59 -7.97 9.28
CA ILE A 58 -16.00 -7.67 9.01
C ILE A 58 -16.64 -8.81 8.22
N LEU A 59 -15.98 -9.30 7.17
CA LEU A 59 -16.52 -10.37 6.32
C LEU A 59 -16.15 -11.77 6.81
N GLY A 60 -15.21 -11.91 7.77
CA GLY A 60 -14.74 -13.18 8.30
C GLY A 60 -14.08 -14.07 7.25
N MET A 61 -13.38 -13.46 6.28
CA MET A 61 -12.74 -14.19 5.17
C MET A 61 -11.46 -14.89 5.61
N THR A 62 -11.25 -16.06 5.06
CA THR A 62 -9.98 -16.81 5.17
C THR A 62 -8.93 -16.24 4.23
N ASN A 63 -7.66 -16.57 4.46
CA ASN A 63 -6.56 -16.18 3.56
C ASN A 63 -6.79 -16.69 2.12
N GLU A 64 -7.33 -17.90 1.95
CA GLU A 64 -7.66 -18.47 0.64
C GLU A 64 -8.73 -17.63 -0.08
N GLU A 65 -9.84 -17.32 0.61
CA GLU A 65 -10.91 -16.49 0.03
C GLU A 65 -10.41 -15.09 -0.35
N MET A 66 -9.53 -14.48 0.47
CA MET A 66 -8.92 -13.19 0.16
C MET A 66 -7.95 -13.29 -1.03
N HIS A 67 -7.17 -14.38 -1.11
CA HIS A 67 -6.33 -14.67 -2.28
C HIS A 67 -7.15 -14.64 -3.58
N GLU A 68 -8.29 -15.35 -3.63
CA GLU A 68 -9.17 -15.39 -4.80
C GLU A 68 -9.69 -13.98 -5.16
N VAL A 69 -10.05 -13.17 -4.18
CA VAL A 69 -10.50 -11.78 -4.40
C VAL A 69 -9.39 -10.94 -5.02
N PHE A 70 -8.19 -10.96 -4.46
CA PHE A 70 -7.05 -10.21 -5.00
C PHE A 70 -6.62 -10.76 -6.38
N ALA A 71 -6.72 -12.07 -6.62
CA ALA A 71 -6.49 -12.67 -7.93
C ALA A 71 -7.47 -12.15 -9.00
N GLU A 72 -8.73 -11.98 -8.63
CA GLU A 72 -9.72 -11.39 -9.54
C GLU A 72 -9.49 -9.89 -9.75
N TRP A 73 -9.20 -9.15 -8.71
CA TRP A 73 -8.92 -7.71 -8.79
C TRP A 73 -7.68 -7.41 -9.65
N ASN A 74 -6.68 -8.30 -9.65
CA ASN A 74 -5.47 -8.15 -10.46
C ASN A 74 -5.68 -8.41 -11.97
N LYS A 75 -6.91 -8.75 -12.40
CA LYS A 75 -7.27 -8.91 -13.83
C LYS A 75 -7.88 -7.64 -14.45
N GLY A 76 -8.18 -6.64 -13.63
CA GLY A 76 -8.90 -5.43 -14.04
C GLY A 76 -8.18 -4.14 -13.65
N ASP A 77 -8.96 -3.12 -13.29
CA ASP A 77 -8.46 -1.76 -13.01
C ASP A 77 -7.45 -1.68 -11.87
N LEU A 78 -7.40 -2.68 -10.99
CA LEU A 78 -6.47 -2.77 -9.87
C LEU A 78 -5.18 -3.54 -10.22
N ASP A 79 -5.03 -4.02 -11.47
CA ASP A 79 -3.82 -4.72 -11.91
C ASP A 79 -2.58 -3.89 -11.59
N SER A 80 -1.73 -4.44 -10.72
CA SER A 80 -0.50 -3.79 -10.28
C SER A 80 0.39 -4.77 -9.52
N TYR A 81 1.68 -4.46 -9.47
CA TYR A 81 2.65 -5.25 -8.72
C TYR A 81 2.27 -5.47 -7.25
N LEU A 82 1.77 -4.44 -6.55
CA LEU A 82 1.38 -4.57 -5.15
C LEU A 82 0.14 -5.46 -4.95
N ILE A 83 -0.83 -5.41 -5.85
CA ILE A 83 -1.99 -6.31 -5.82
C ILE A 83 -1.57 -7.75 -6.15
N GLU A 84 -0.67 -7.92 -7.12
CA GLU A 84 -0.12 -9.23 -7.49
C GLU A 84 0.59 -9.89 -6.31
N ILE A 85 1.54 -9.19 -5.67
CA ILE A 85 2.26 -9.76 -4.52
C ILE A 85 1.36 -9.96 -3.31
N THR A 86 0.31 -9.15 -3.12
CA THR A 86 -0.68 -9.36 -2.05
C THR A 86 -1.44 -10.66 -2.27
N ARG A 87 -1.88 -10.93 -3.51
CA ARG A 87 -2.45 -12.22 -3.90
C ARG A 87 -1.53 -13.38 -3.48
N ASP A 88 -0.25 -13.29 -3.84
CA ASP A 88 0.73 -14.36 -3.62
C ASP A 88 1.07 -14.54 -2.12
N ILE A 89 1.16 -13.43 -1.37
CA ILE A 89 1.36 -13.44 0.09
C ILE A 89 0.21 -14.17 0.79
N LEU A 90 -1.03 -13.92 0.40
CA LEU A 90 -2.21 -14.54 0.99
C LEU A 90 -2.27 -16.05 0.78
N ALA A 91 -1.72 -16.55 -0.33
CA ALA A 91 -1.65 -17.99 -0.63
C ALA A 91 -0.42 -18.68 -0.06
N LYS A 92 0.60 -17.91 0.38
CA LYS A 92 1.89 -18.48 0.79
C LYS A 92 1.78 -19.30 2.07
N LYS A 93 2.10 -20.59 1.98
CA LYS A 93 2.20 -21.52 3.11
C LYS A 93 3.65 -21.91 3.38
N ASP A 94 3.92 -22.23 4.62
CA ASP A 94 5.19 -22.83 5.08
C ASP A 94 5.24 -24.34 4.82
N GLU A 95 6.31 -24.98 5.28
CA GLU A 95 6.51 -26.43 5.16
C GLU A 95 5.47 -27.25 5.93
N ASP A 96 4.90 -26.70 6.99
CA ASP A 96 3.83 -27.30 7.82
C ASP A 96 2.42 -27.06 7.24
N GLY A 97 2.31 -26.39 6.10
CA GLY A 97 1.04 -26.07 5.44
C GLY A 97 0.27 -24.90 6.06
N LYS A 98 0.89 -24.13 6.96
CA LYS A 98 0.30 -22.96 7.60
C LYS A 98 0.60 -21.70 6.81
N TYR A 99 -0.31 -20.75 6.81
CA TYR A 99 -0.11 -19.47 6.12
C TYR A 99 0.99 -18.65 6.78
N VAL A 100 2.02 -18.28 6.00
CA VAL A 100 3.16 -17.49 6.49
C VAL A 100 2.69 -16.14 7.04
N LEU A 101 1.67 -15.54 6.44
CA LEU A 101 1.11 -14.26 6.86
C LEU A 101 0.69 -14.26 8.35
N ASP A 102 0.20 -15.38 8.87
CA ASP A 102 -0.28 -15.48 10.25
C ASP A 102 0.85 -15.39 11.30
N TYR A 103 2.10 -15.52 10.88
CA TYR A 103 3.30 -15.43 11.74
C TYR A 103 4.07 -14.13 11.57
N ILE A 104 3.68 -13.29 10.59
CA ILE A 104 4.34 -12.01 10.37
C ILE A 104 3.97 -11.05 11.49
N LEU A 105 5.00 -10.44 12.07
CA LEU A 105 4.82 -9.43 13.10
C LEU A 105 4.07 -8.20 12.52
N ASP A 106 3.04 -7.77 13.19
CA ASP A 106 2.17 -6.64 12.81
C ASP A 106 2.81 -5.26 13.08
N THR A 107 4.05 -5.10 12.64
CA THR A 107 4.79 -3.84 12.71
C THR A 107 5.37 -3.51 11.34
N ALA A 108 5.33 -2.24 10.96
CA ALA A 108 5.92 -1.76 9.73
C ALA A 108 6.93 -0.65 10.02
N GLY A 109 8.20 -0.89 9.68
CA GLY A 109 9.24 0.13 9.77
C GLY A 109 9.15 1.16 8.64
N GLN A 110 9.94 2.23 8.78
CA GLN A 110 10.12 3.22 7.71
C GLN A 110 11.59 3.56 7.55
N LYS A 111 12.00 3.85 6.30
CA LYS A 111 13.36 4.32 5.97
C LYS A 111 13.42 5.85 5.79
N GLY A 112 12.32 6.57 6.03
CA GLY A 112 12.22 8.02 6.03
C GLY A 112 11.63 8.65 4.78
N THR A 113 11.56 7.96 3.63
CA THR A 113 11.08 8.56 2.37
C THR A 113 9.62 9.01 2.44
N GLY A 114 8.71 8.24 3.04
CA GLY A 114 7.32 8.64 3.27
C GLY A 114 7.22 9.84 4.21
N LYS A 115 7.99 9.84 5.30
CA LYS A 115 8.10 10.98 6.23
C LYS A 115 8.58 12.23 5.51
N TRP A 116 9.64 12.15 4.73
CA TRP A 116 10.17 13.30 4.00
C TRP A 116 9.19 13.83 2.96
N THR A 117 8.41 12.95 2.32
CA THR A 117 7.32 13.36 1.41
C THR A 117 6.27 14.17 2.17
N ALA A 118 5.86 13.74 3.36
CA ALA A 118 4.91 14.48 4.19
C ALA A 118 5.47 15.83 4.66
N VAL A 119 6.73 15.87 5.08
CA VAL A 119 7.40 17.13 5.47
C VAL A 119 7.47 18.09 4.30
N ALA A 120 7.89 17.63 3.11
CA ALA A 120 7.94 18.47 1.91
C ALA A 120 6.56 19.04 1.54
N ALA A 121 5.49 18.26 1.72
CA ALA A 121 4.13 18.72 1.47
C ALA A 121 3.68 19.80 2.46
N LEU A 122 4.04 19.65 3.75
CA LEU A 122 3.78 20.68 4.76
C LEU A 122 4.53 21.98 4.45
N ASP A 123 5.81 21.87 4.08
CA ASP A 123 6.64 23.04 3.70
C ASP A 123 6.09 23.74 2.45
N ALA A 124 5.54 23.00 1.50
CA ALA A 124 4.96 23.51 0.27
C ALA A 124 3.48 23.95 0.42
N GLY A 125 2.83 23.70 1.56
CA GLY A 125 1.40 23.95 1.76
C GLY A 125 0.49 23.09 0.88
N VAL A 126 0.93 21.88 0.52
CA VAL A 126 0.18 20.93 -0.32
C VAL A 126 -0.55 19.92 0.56
N PRO A 127 -1.86 19.66 0.34
CA PRO A 127 -2.58 18.64 1.08
C PRO A 127 -2.12 17.23 0.67
N LEU A 128 -1.57 16.49 1.63
CA LEU A 128 -1.03 15.13 1.45
C LEU A 128 -1.61 14.18 2.50
N THR A 129 -2.89 14.26 2.75
CA THR A 129 -3.53 13.60 3.89
C THR A 129 -3.43 12.09 3.86
N LEU A 130 -3.67 11.45 2.71
CA LEU A 130 -3.62 9.99 2.58
C LEU A 130 -2.21 9.45 2.81
N ILE A 131 -1.22 10.03 2.15
CA ILE A 131 0.19 9.61 2.31
C ILE A 131 0.68 9.90 3.72
N GLY A 132 0.30 11.04 4.30
CA GLY A 132 0.63 11.40 5.68
C GLY A 132 0.06 10.40 6.69
N GLU A 133 -1.21 10.03 6.52
CA GLU A 133 -1.85 9.01 7.37
C GLU A 133 -1.15 7.65 7.28
N ALA A 134 -0.74 7.22 6.09
CA ALA A 134 0.02 5.99 5.92
C ALA A 134 1.37 6.01 6.67
N VAL A 135 2.02 7.16 6.78
CA VAL A 135 3.23 7.32 7.60
C VAL A 135 2.91 7.19 9.08
N PHE A 136 1.84 7.83 9.56
CA PHE A 136 1.42 7.74 10.96
C PHE A 136 0.96 6.33 11.33
N ALA A 137 0.26 5.63 10.45
CA ALA A 137 -0.11 4.23 10.64
C ALA A 137 1.11 3.34 10.88
N ARG A 138 2.21 3.54 10.13
CA ARG A 138 3.49 2.85 10.38
C ARG A 138 4.08 3.21 11.73
N CYS A 139 4.08 4.49 12.11
CA CYS A 139 4.56 4.94 13.42
C CYS A 139 3.77 4.26 14.54
N LEU A 140 2.43 4.22 14.42
CA LEU A 140 1.56 3.54 15.39
C LEU A 140 1.85 2.04 15.43
N SER A 141 2.01 1.39 14.28
CA SER A 141 2.31 -0.03 14.21
C SER A 141 3.61 -0.41 14.93
N ALA A 142 4.61 0.47 14.91
CA ALA A 142 5.89 0.25 15.55
C ALA A 142 5.83 0.29 17.09
N GLN A 143 4.77 0.86 17.68
CA GLN A 143 4.54 0.91 19.14
C GLN A 143 3.89 -0.38 19.66
N LYS A 144 4.45 -1.55 19.29
CA LYS A 144 3.83 -2.85 19.57
C LYS A 144 3.59 -3.10 21.05
N GLU A 145 4.55 -2.81 21.91
CA GLU A 145 4.43 -3.04 23.35
C GLU A 145 3.30 -2.21 23.96
N GLU A 146 3.23 -0.93 23.60
CA GLU A 146 2.19 -0.01 24.05
C GLU A 146 0.80 -0.42 23.54
N ARG A 147 0.68 -0.78 22.25
CA ARG A 147 -0.57 -1.31 21.68
C ARG A 147 -1.05 -2.56 22.40
N VAL A 148 -0.14 -3.51 22.69
CA VAL A 148 -0.46 -4.72 23.45
C VAL A 148 -0.84 -4.41 24.88
N ALA A 149 -0.20 -3.46 25.55
CA ALA A 149 -0.58 -3.03 26.88
C ALA A 149 -1.97 -2.37 26.89
N ALA A 150 -2.21 -1.47 25.93
CA ALA A 150 -3.50 -0.79 25.79
C ALA A 150 -4.65 -1.75 25.48
N SER A 151 -4.43 -2.76 24.65
CA SER A 151 -5.46 -3.75 24.28
C SER A 151 -5.98 -4.59 25.46
N LYS A 152 -5.23 -4.65 26.55
CA LYS A 152 -5.66 -5.33 27.81
C LYS A 152 -6.57 -4.48 28.68
N ILE A 153 -6.62 -3.19 28.44
CA ILE A 153 -7.33 -2.20 29.26
C ILE A 153 -8.49 -1.58 28.49
N LEU A 154 -8.23 -1.20 27.24
CA LEU A 154 -9.22 -0.55 26.37
C LEU A 154 -10.10 -1.60 25.71
N GLN A 155 -11.42 -1.38 25.80
CA GLN A 155 -12.37 -2.20 25.07
C GLN A 155 -12.41 -1.74 23.61
N GLY A 156 -12.13 -2.66 22.71
CA GLY A 156 -12.33 -2.46 21.28
C GLY A 156 -13.81 -2.54 20.88
N PRO A 157 -14.16 -2.27 19.63
CA PRO A 157 -15.50 -2.45 19.11
C PRO A 157 -15.93 -3.93 19.25
N SER A 158 -17.20 -4.15 19.53
CA SER A 158 -17.76 -5.51 19.51
C SER A 158 -17.65 -6.09 18.09
N PRO A 159 -17.34 -7.39 17.96
CA PRO A 159 -17.32 -8.03 16.65
C PRO A 159 -18.65 -7.82 15.92
N VAL A 160 -18.59 -7.25 14.72
CA VAL A 160 -19.77 -7.06 13.86
C VAL A 160 -19.84 -8.22 12.90
N LYS A 161 -20.97 -8.92 12.92
CA LYS A 161 -21.23 -9.95 11.90
C LYS A 161 -21.91 -9.30 10.69
N PHE A 162 -21.26 -9.31 9.55
CA PHE A 162 -21.84 -8.82 8.31
C PHE A 162 -22.99 -9.70 7.87
N THR A 163 -24.16 -9.10 7.58
CA THR A 163 -25.39 -9.78 7.17
C THR A 163 -25.90 -9.37 5.79
N GLY A 164 -25.16 -8.52 5.08
CA GLY A 164 -25.51 -8.02 3.76
C GLY A 164 -25.07 -8.94 2.60
N ASP A 165 -25.24 -8.46 1.39
CA ASP A 165 -24.71 -9.11 0.19
C ASP A 165 -23.17 -8.97 0.13
N ARG A 166 -22.48 -10.06 0.44
CA ARG A 166 -21.02 -10.14 0.47
C ARG A 166 -20.39 -9.79 -0.88
N LYS A 167 -21.02 -10.23 -1.99
CA LYS A 167 -20.49 -9.97 -3.34
C LYS A 167 -20.60 -8.50 -3.70
N ALA A 168 -21.74 -7.88 -3.43
CA ALA A 168 -21.93 -6.45 -3.64
C ALA A 168 -20.95 -5.63 -2.78
N PHE A 169 -20.76 -6.01 -1.51
CA PHE A 169 -19.81 -5.34 -0.62
C PHE A 169 -18.35 -5.42 -1.12
N LEU A 170 -17.92 -6.61 -1.59
CA LEU A 170 -16.57 -6.77 -2.15
C LEU A 170 -16.38 -5.94 -3.43
N GLU A 171 -17.40 -5.79 -4.25
CA GLU A 171 -17.34 -4.90 -5.42
C GLU A 171 -17.25 -3.42 -5.01
N ASP A 172 -17.98 -3.01 -3.99
CA ASP A 172 -17.86 -1.64 -3.46
C ASP A 172 -16.50 -1.40 -2.81
N LEU A 173 -15.94 -2.39 -2.11
CA LEU A 173 -14.58 -2.32 -1.55
C LEU A 173 -13.53 -2.21 -2.67
N ARG A 174 -13.69 -2.95 -3.77
CA ARG A 174 -12.83 -2.84 -4.95
C ARG A 174 -12.83 -1.43 -5.52
N LYS A 175 -14.02 -0.85 -5.70
CA LYS A 175 -14.18 0.53 -6.21
C LYS A 175 -13.58 1.55 -5.24
N ALA A 176 -13.80 1.36 -3.95
CA ALA A 176 -13.24 2.23 -2.91
C ALA A 176 -11.70 2.20 -2.92
N LEU A 177 -11.10 1.01 -3.03
CA LEU A 177 -9.65 0.85 -3.17
C LEU A 177 -9.13 1.57 -4.41
N PHE A 178 -9.78 1.37 -5.57
CA PHE A 178 -9.39 2.04 -6.81
C PHE A 178 -9.45 3.56 -6.67
N ALA A 179 -10.55 4.10 -6.17
CA ALA A 179 -10.72 5.54 -5.97
C ALA A 179 -9.65 6.11 -5.00
N ALA A 180 -9.38 5.41 -3.90
CA ALA A 180 -8.38 5.83 -2.92
C ALA A 180 -6.96 5.79 -3.51
N LYS A 181 -6.62 4.80 -4.34
CA LYS A 181 -5.34 4.76 -5.08
C LYS A 181 -5.22 5.98 -6.02
N VAL A 182 -6.26 6.33 -6.76
CA VAL A 182 -6.28 7.54 -7.60
C VAL A 182 -5.99 8.79 -6.77
N VAL A 183 -6.58 8.91 -5.57
CA VAL A 183 -6.32 10.03 -4.65
C VAL A 183 -4.86 10.03 -4.18
N SER A 184 -4.29 8.87 -3.82
CA SER A 184 -2.88 8.76 -3.43
C SER A 184 -1.94 9.28 -4.53
N TYR A 185 -2.15 8.85 -5.76
CA TYR A 185 -1.38 9.33 -6.92
C TYR A 185 -1.58 10.83 -7.16
N ALA A 186 -2.84 11.31 -7.12
CA ALA A 186 -3.15 12.73 -7.30
C ALA A 186 -2.44 13.63 -6.28
N GLN A 187 -2.40 13.21 -5.01
CA GLN A 187 -1.66 13.93 -3.96
C GLN A 187 -0.16 13.99 -4.26
N GLY A 188 0.44 12.87 -4.65
CA GLY A 188 1.85 12.82 -5.02
C GLY A 188 2.17 13.70 -6.23
N TYR A 189 1.38 13.64 -7.29
CA TYR A 189 1.55 14.48 -8.47
C TYR A 189 1.36 15.97 -8.16
N THR A 190 0.41 16.31 -7.29
CA THR A 190 0.21 17.69 -6.85
C THR A 190 1.45 18.23 -6.13
N LEU A 191 2.11 17.39 -5.32
CA LEU A 191 3.34 17.78 -4.63
C LEU A 191 4.53 17.95 -5.59
N MET A 192 4.56 17.22 -6.70
CA MET A 192 5.64 17.32 -7.70
C MET A 192 5.45 18.47 -8.70
N ARG A 193 4.31 19.13 -8.69
CA ARG A 193 3.96 20.24 -9.58
C ARG A 193 4.57 21.57 -9.13
#